data_ca8a58e0ff80204d4191751f877f68f8
#
_entry.id   ca8a58e0ff80204d4191751f877f68f8
#
_cell.length_a   1.000
_cell.length_b   1.000
_cell.length_c   1.000
_cell.angle_alpha   90.00
_cell.angle_beta   90.00
_cell.angle_gamma   90.00
#
_symmetry.space_group_name_H-M   'P 1'
#
loop_
_entity.id
_entity.type
_entity.pdbx_description
1 polymer ?
#
loop_
_entity_poly.entity_id
_entity_poly.type
_entity_poly.pdbx_seq_one_letter_code
_entity_poly.pdbx_strand_id
1 'polypeptide(L)'
;SVYSGTKGFVLNFSRGLQQELANTGIRIQVVLPAATATDLWDISGVPLAALAPETVMSVEHLVDAALAGFDQGESVTLPSMADIGLWERYDTARSDLFAAMQTGKPAPRLLAL
;
A
#
# COMPACT_ATOMS: atom_id res chain seq x y z
N SER A 1 2.20 15.69 4.68
CA SER A 1 1.06 15.13 5.44
C SER A 1 -0.18 14.93 4.56
N VAL A 2 -0.52 15.92 3.74
CA VAL A 2 -1.67 15.78 2.82
C VAL A 2 -1.43 14.64 1.83
N TYR A 3 -0.25 14.58 1.23
CA TYR A 3 0.09 13.50 0.31
C TYR A 3 0.01 12.12 0.98
N SER A 4 0.59 11.98 2.16
CA SER A 4 0.52 10.72 2.92
C SER A 4 -0.92 10.35 3.27
N GLY A 5 -1.74 11.35 3.63
CA GLY A 5 -3.14 11.14 3.92
C GLY A 5 -3.93 10.63 2.73
N THR A 6 -3.71 11.22 1.54
CA THR A 6 -4.40 10.78 0.32
C THR A 6 -3.96 9.39 -0.10
N LYS A 7 -2.68 9.05 0.02
CA LYS A 7 -2.17 7.72 -0.31
C LYS A 7 -2.67 6.68 0.68
N GLY A 8 -2.74 7.02 1.98
CA GLY A 8 -3.34 6.14 2.99
C GLY A 8 -4.82 5.88 2.72
N PHE A 9 -5.54 6.91 2.28
CA PHE A 9 -6.94 6.75 1.87
C PHE A 9 -7.07 5.74 0.73
N VAL A 10 -6.27 5.87 -0.33
CA VAL A 10 -6.34 4.96 -1.48
C VAL A 10 -6.08 3.51 -1.05
N LEU A 11 -5.06 3.30 -0.22
CA LEU A 11 -4.75 1.95 0.28
C LEU A 11 -5.92 1.37 1.06
N ASN A 12 -6.44 2.08 2.03
CA ASN A 12 -7.52 1.58 2.89
C ASN A 12 -8.84 1.43 2.13
N PHE A 13 -9.16 2.36 1.25
CA PHE A 13 -10.33 2.26 0.38
C PHE A 13 -10.27 1.01 -0.50
N SER A 14 -9.12 0.77 -1.12
CA SER A 14 -8.92 -0.39 -1.98
C SER A 14 -9.03 -1.71 -1.20
N ARG A 15 -8.46 -1.75 0.01
CA ARG A 15 -8.58 -2.94 0.88
C ARG A 15 -10.03 -3.19 1.27
N GLY A 16 -10.80 -2.12 1.54
CA GLY A 16 -12.23 -2.24 1.81
C GLY A 16 -13.00 -2.81 0.61
N LEU A 17 -12.72 -2.30 -0.60
CA LEU A 17 -13.34 -2.82 -1.81
C LEU A 17 -13.00 -4.29 -2.06
N GLN A 18 -11.77 -4.71 -1.76
CA GLN A 18 -11.37 -6.11 -1.89
C GLN A 18 -12.25 -7.02 -1.00
N GLN A 19 -12.56 -6.58 0.21
CA GLN A 19 -13.45 -7.32 1.12
C GLN A 19 -14.89 -7.32 0.61
N GLU A 20 -15.41 -6.16 0.22
CA GLU A 20 -16.79 -6.03 -0.24
C GLU A 20 -17.07 -6.86 -1.49
N LEU A 21 -16.07 -6.99 -2.37
CA LEU A 21 -16.23 -7.65 -3.67
C LEU A 21 -15.64 -9.07 -3.69
N ALA A 22 -15.28 -9.62 -2.54
CA ALA A 22 -14.56 -10.90 -2.43
C ALA A 22 -15.31 -12.07 -3.10
N ASN A 23 -16.64 -12.04 -3.11
CA ASN A 23 -17.46 -13.13 -3.65
C ASN A 23 -18.11 -12.78 -4.98
N THR A 24 -17.62 -11.75 -5.68
CA THR A 24 -18.24 -11.27 -6.91
C THR A 24 -17.47 -11.64 -8.18
N GLY A 25 -16.26 -12.21 -8.05
CA GLY A 25 -15.37 -12.43 -9.18
C GLY A 25 -14.62 -11.18 -9.64
N ILE A 26 -14.88 -10.02 -9.04
CA ILE A 26 -14.14 -8.78 -9.32
C ILE A 26 -12.85 -8.79 -8.50
N ARG A 27 -11.74 -8.57 -9.18
CA ARG A 27 -10.41 -8.47 -8.55
C ARG A 27 -9.95 -7.02 -8.55
N ILE A 28 -9.51 -6.57 -7.38
CA ILE A 28 -8.94 -5.23 -7.21
C ILE A 28 -7.50 -5.41 -6.72
N GLN A 29 -6.57 -4.81 -7.43
CA GLN A 29 -5.16 -4.80 -7.06
C GLN A 29 -4.77 -3.40 -6.59
N VAL A 30 -4.06 -3.33 -5.48
CA VAL A 30 -3.39 -2.11 -5.05
C VAL A 30 -1.92 -2.23 -5.42
N VAL A 31 -1.39 -1.22 -6.09
CA VAL A 31 0.03 -1.14 -6.43
C VAL A 31 0.64 -0.03 -5.58
N LEU A 32 1.67 -0.38 -4.82
CA LEU A 32 2.38 0.55 -3.94
C LEU A 32 3.80 0.76 -4.49
N PRO A 33 3.97 1.66 -5.47
CA PRO A 33 5.26 1.87 -6.11
C PRO A 33 6.18 2.76 -5.25
N ALA A 34 7.48 2.58 -5.43
CA ALA A 34 8.46 3.57 -5.04
C ALA A 34 8.47 4.73 -6.04
N ALA A 35 9.45 5.63 -5.95
CA ALA A 35 9.58 6.73 -6.90
C ALA A 35 9.66 6.19 -8.33
N THR A 36 8.83 6.74 -9.21
CA THR A 36 8.73 6.32 -10.60
C THR A 36 9.05 7.50 -11.51
N ALA A 37 9.78 7.23 -12.59
CA ALA A 37 10.22 8.27 -13.52
C ALA A 37 9.06 8.76 -14.40
N THR A 38 8.27 9.68 -13.89
CA THR A 38 7.11 10.28 -14.55
C THR A 38 7.25 11.80 -14.62
N ASP A 39 6.39 12.45 -15.42
CA ASP A 39 6.34 13.91 -15.53
C ASP A 39 5.87 14.60 -14.24
N LEU A 40 5.32 13.85 -13.30
CA LEU A 40 4.87 14.39 -12.02
C LEU A 40 5.99 15.12 -11.27
N TRP A 41 7.22 14.66 -11.39
CA TRP A 41 8.37 15.25 -10.71
C TRP A 41 8.62 16.71 -11.17
N ASP A 42 8.49 16.96 -12.46
CA ASP A 42 8.61 18.31 -13.00
C ASP A 42 7.47 19.20 -12.52
N ILE A 43 6.25 18.66 -12.49
CA ILE A 43 5.05 19.38 -12.04
C ILE A 43 5.14 19.71 -10.55
N SER A 44 5.66 18.80 -9.75
CA SER A 44 5.74 18.97 -8.28
C SER A 44 6.82 19.94 -7.83
N GLY A 45 7.73 20.32 -8.73
CA GLY A 45 8.86 21.20 -8.41
C GLY A 45 10.04 20.50 -7.77
N VAL A 46 9.99 19.17 -7.61
CA VAL A 46 11.11 18.35 -7.13
C VAL A 46 11.74 17.68 -8.34
N PRO A 47 12.98 18.06 -8.74
CA PRO A 47 13.59 17.46 -9.92
C PRO A 47 13.89 15.99 -9.67
N LEU A 48 13.59 15.16 -10.67
CA LEU A 48 13.89 13.72 -10.62
C LEU A 48 15.38 13.45 -10.36
N ALA A 49 16.24 14.31 -10.89
CA ALA A 49 17.70 14.21 -10.71
C ALA A 49 18.14 14.41 -9.24
N ALA A 50 17.28 14.96 -8.38
CA ALA A 50 17.58 15.10 -6.95
C ALA A 50 17.44 13.77 -6.21
N LEU A 51 16.85 12.73 -6.83
CA LEU A 51 16.68 11.42 -6.24
C LEU A 51 17.85 10.52 -6.63
N ALA A 52 18.23 9.60 -5.72
CA ALA A 52 19.24 8.59 -6.04
C ALA A 52 18.70 7.69 -7.16
N PRO A 53 19.44 7.50 -8.26
CA PRO A 53 18.94 6.75 -9.43
C PRO A 53 18.47 5.34 -9.10
N GLU A 54 19.11 4.66 -8.14
CA GLU A 54 18.75 3.30 -7.74
C GLU A 54 17.41 3.23 -6.98
N THR A 55 16.86 4.38 -6.57
CA THR A 55 15.56 4.44 -5.88
C THR A 55 14.42 4.81 -6.82
N VAL A 56 14.70 4.98 -8.10
CA VAL A 56 13.72 5.41 -9.11
C VAL A 56 13.49 4.28 -10.10
N MET A 57 12.23 3.88 -10.26
CA MET A 57 11.85 2.83 -11.20
C MET A 57 11.34 3.46 -12.49
N SER A 58 11.65 2.84 -13.63
CA SER A 58 11.06 3.25 -14.91
C SER A 58 9.57 2.91 -14.94
N VAL A 59 8.81 3.65 -15.76
CA VAL A 59 7.38 3.38 -15.96
C VAL A 59 7.16 1.97 -16.50
N GLU A 60 8.00 1.56 -17.45
CA GLU A 60 7.90 0.24 -18.07
C GLU A 60 8.08 -0.87 -17.04
N HIS A 61 9.10 -0.77 -16.20
CA HIS A 61 9.33 -1.75 -15.13
C HIS A 61 8.18 -1.79 -14.13
N LEU A 62 7.65 -0.61 -13.77
CA LEU A 62 6.52 -0.55 -12.86
C LEU A 62 5.29 -1.27 -13.42
N VAL A 63 4.94 -0.99 -14.67
CA VAL A 63 3.77 -1.60 -15.32
C VAL A 63 3.95 -3.10 -15.44
N ASP A 64 5.12 -3.56 -15.90
CA ASP A 64 5.41 -4.98 -16.02
C ASP A 64 5.31 -5.70 -14.67
N ALA A 65 5.86 -5.10 -13.63
CA ALA A 65 5.79 -5.68 -12.27
C ALA A 65 4.35 -5.71 -11.74
N ALA A 66 3.57 -4.66 -11.98
CA ALA A 66 2.17 -4.62 -11.55
C ALA A 66 1.35 -5.71 -12.23
N LEU A 67 1.53 -5.88 -13.55
CA LEU A 67 0.82 -6.92 -14.30
C LEU A 67 1.25 -8.31 -13.85
N ALA A 68 2.54 -8.53 -13.62
CA ALA A 68 3.04 -9.80 -13.10
C ALA A 68 2.43 -10.12 -11.73
N GLY A 69 2.37 -9.14 -10.84
CA GLY A 69 1.74 -9.30 -9.53
C GLY A 69 0.27 -9.65 -9.64
N PHE A 70 -0.45 -9.00 -10.54
CA PHE A 70 -1.85 -9.30 -10.80
C PHE A 70 -2.04 -10.74 -11.30
N ASP A 71 -1.20 -11.16 -12.24
CA ASP A 71 -1.27 -12.52 -12.80
C ASP A 71 -0.94 -13.58 -11.74
N GLN A 72 -0.09 -13.25 -10.77
CA GLN A 72 0.25 -14.14 -9.65
C GLN A 72 -0.81 -14.14 -8.53
N GLY A 73 -1.85 -13.32 -8.66
CA GLY A 73 -2.92 -13.25 -7.67
C GLY A 73 -2.65 -12.33 -6.50
N GLU A 74 -1.66 -11.45 -6.60
CA GLU A 74 -1.38 -10.50 -5.52
C GLU A 74 -2.48 -9.44 -5.43
N SER A 75 -3.03 -9.27 -4.25
CA SER A 75 -4.00 -8.20 -3.99
C SER A 75 -3.32 -6.87 -3.68
N VAL A 76 -2.10 -6.91 -3.17
CA VAL A 76 -1.25 -5.76 -2.92
C VAL A 76 0.12 -6.07 -3.53
N THR A 77 0.53 -5.26 -4.48
CA THR A 77 1.82 -5.44 -5.16
C THR A 77 2.74 -4.27 -4.83
N LEU A 78 3.92 -4.62 -4.33
CA LEU A 78 4.99 -3.67 -4.04
C LEU A 78 6.14 -3.95 -5.01
N PRO A 79 6.18 -3.27 -6.16
CA PRO A 79 7.07 -3.66 -7.27
C PRO A 79 8.55 -3.66 -6.93
N SER A 80 8.97 -2.84 -5.97
CA SER A 80 10.38 -2.75 -5.57
C SER A 80 10.76 -3.64 -4.41
N MET A 81 9.81 -4.39 -3.83
CA MET A 81 10.05 -5.18 -2.63
C MET A 81 10.31 -6.65 -2.98
N ALA A 82 11.54 -7.10 -2.74
CA ALA A 82 11.92 -8.48 -3.00
C ALA A 82 11.30 -9.46 -1.99
N ASP A 83 11.20 -9.05 -0.73
CA ASP A 83 10.65 -9.90 0.34
C ASP A 83 9.23 -9.44 0.68
N ILE A 84 8.25 -10.12 0.10
CA ILE A 84 6.84 -9.85 0.37
C ILE A 84 6.47 -10.11 1.84
N GLY A 85 7.27 -10.85 2.57
CA GLY A 85 7.05 -11.11 3.98
C GLY A 85 7.01 -9.85 4.83
N LEU A 86 7.69 -8.78 4.41
CA LEU A 86 7.61 -7.49 5.10
C LEU A 86 6.19 -6.93 5.06
N TRP A 87 5.56 -6.96 3.90
CA TRP A 87 4.16 -6.54 3.76
C TRP A 87 3.24 -7.47 4.54
N GLU A 88 3.42 -8.77 4.42
CA GLU A 88 2.55 -9.75 5.08
C GLU A 88 2.55 -9.57 6.59
N ARG A 89 3.72 -9.32 7.19
CA ARG A 89 3.83 -9.05 8.63
C ARG A 89 3.11 -7.77 9.02
N TYR A 90 3.26 -6.71 8.23
CA TYR A 90 2.57 -5.46 8.47
C TYR A 90 1.05 -5.66 8.39
N ASP A 91 0.57 -6.32 7.33
CA ASP A 91 -0.85 -6.54 7.11
C ASP A 91 -1.46 -7.42 8.21
N THR A 92 -0.75 -8.45 8.65
CA THR A 92 -1.19 -9.30 9.76
C THR A 92 -1.27 -8.50 11.06
N ALA A 93 -0.26 -7.70 11.37
CA ALA A 93 -0.26 -6.86 12.58
C ALA A 93 -1.42 -5.86 12.55
N ARG A 94 -1.71 -5.27 11.40
CA ARG A 94 -2.83 -4.34 11.24
C ARG A 94 -4.16 -5.05 11.47
N SER A 95 -4.32 -6.25 10.94
CA SER A 95 -5.52 -7.06 11.13
C SER A 95 -5.71 -7.48 12.59
N ASP A 96 -4.62 -7.89 13.25
CA ASP A 96 -4.63 -8.25 14.67
C ASP A 96 -5.00 -7.04 15.53
N LEU A 97 -4.47 -5.87 15.20
CA LEU A 97 -4.79 -4.63 15.89
C LEU A 97 -6.28 -4.32 15.77
N PHE A 98 -6.82 -4.42 14.58
CA PHE A 98 -8.25 -4.17 14.36
C PHE A 98 -9.12 -5.14 15.19
N ALA A 99 -8.78 -6.43 15.18
CA ALA A 99 -9.52 -7.42 15.97
C ALA A 99 -9.44 -7.13 17.47
N ALA A 100 -8.26 -6.75 17.96
CA ALA A 100 -8.07 -6.44 19.39
C ALA A 100 -8.81 -5.19 19.85
N MET A 101 -9.14 -4.30 18.93
CA MET A 101 -9.88 -3.07 19.23
C MET A 101 -11.39 -3.32 19.34
N GLN A 102 -11.88 -4.49 18.96
CA GLN A 102 -13.32 -4.80 18.91
C GLN A 102 -13.85 -5.16 20.29
N THR A 103 -13.75 -4.24 21.23
CA THR A 103 -14.29 -4.40 22.58
C THR A 103 -14.88 -3.08 23.04
N GLY A 104 -16.00 -3.13 23.76
CA GLY A 104 -16.65 -1.95 24.31
C GLY A 104 -16.13 -1.55 25.69
N LYS A 105 -15.14 -2.27 26.23
CA LYS A 105 -14.57 -1.98 27.52
C LYS A 105 -13.30 -1.15 27.42
N PRO A 106 -13.14 -0.10 28.22
CA PRO A 106 -11.87 0.61 28.29
C PRO A 106 -10.74 -0.32 28.75
N ALA A 107 -9.57 -0.14 28.17
CA ALA A 107 -8.41 -0.92 28.59
C ALA A 107 -8.07 -0.65 30.06
N PRO A 108 -7.70 -1.69 30.84
CA PRO A 108 -7.39 -1.50 32.27
C PRO A 108 -6.33 -0.43 32.54
N ARG A 109 -5.34 -0.28 31.65
CA ARG A 109 -4.29 0.75 31.77
C ARG A 109 -4.83 2.18 31.74
N LEU A 110 -6.06 2.39 31.25
CA LEU A 110 -6.69 3.71 31.13
C LEU A 110 -7.71 3.96 32.24
N LEU A 111 -7.97 2.98 33.11
CA LEU A 111 -8.92 3.09 34.21
C LEU A 111 -8.26 3.45 35.55
N ALA A 112 -6.99 3.18 35.69
CA ALA A 112 -6.25 3.38 36.95
C ALA A 112 -5.75 4.81 37.09
N LEU A 113 -6.62 5.77 37.21
CA LEU A 113 -6.27 7.17 37.35
C LEU A 113 -6.35 7.67 38.80
#